data_128c84ae75c0e754e0bd48577fc99c6f
#
_entry.id   128c84ae75c0e754e0bd48577fc99c6f
#
_cell.length_a   1.000
_cell.length_b   1.000
_cell.length_c   1.000
_cell.angle_alpha   90.00
_cell.angle_beta   90.00
_cell.angle_gamma   90.00
#
_symmetry.space_group_name_H-M   'P 1'
#
loop_
_entity.id
_entity.type
_entity.pdbx_description
1 polymer ?
#
loop_
_entity_poly.entity_id
_entity_poly.type
_entity_poly.pdbx_seq_one_letter_code
_entity_poly.pdbx_strand_id
1 'polypeptide(L)'
;MEAYLRPPFLLKKSCDREDEKMNVPQHIAIILDGNGRWAKSKGMPRNYGHAQGAKNVEKICEEAWRMGIKYLTVYAFSTENWSRPQNEVDALMKLLRNYMKTCLKTAAKNDMKIRVIGDIEPLDEDIKSRIRELEEATANNGGLNFTIALNYGSRDEMTRAARKLAKDCVAGKVNPD
;
A
#
# COMPACT_ATOMS: atom_id res chain seq x y z
N MET A 1 -4.40 37.05 -4.74
CA MET A 1 -5.55 36.40 -4.09
C MET A 1 -5.11 35.01 -3.71
N GLU A 2 -4.23 34.97 -2.70
CA GLU A 2 -3.65 33.74 -2.08
C GLU A 2 -4.37 33.53 -0.75
N ALA A 3 -5.29 32.66 -0.73
CA ALA A 3 -5.82 32.11 0.51
C ALA A 3 -6.47 30.78 0.18
N TYR A 4 -5.98 29.74 0.76
CA TYR A 4 -6.50 28.42 1.01
C TYR A 4 -5.44 27.35 0.72
N LEU A 5 -4.66 27.07 1.75
CA LEU A 5 -4.15 25.73 2.07
C LEU A 5 -3.23 25.81 3.32
N ARG A 6 -3.82 26.17 4.45
CA ARG A 6 -3.23 25.79 5.74
C ARG A 6 -4.15 24.73 6.35
N PRO A 7 -3.68 23.51 6.61
CA PRO A 7 -4.43 22.60 7.44
C PRO A 7 -4.53 23.20 8.85
N PRO A 8 -5.70 23.12 9.52
CA PRO A 8 -5.93 23.74 10.83
C PRO A 8 -5.32 22.93 12.00
N PHE A 9 -4.08 22.45 11.87
CA PHE A 9 -3.38 21.77 12.94
C PHE A 9 -1.93 22.22 13.06
N LEU A 10 -1.73 23.52 13.18
CA LEU A 10 -0.53 24.06 13.81
C LEU A 10 -0.87 24.29 15.29
N LEU A 11 -0.62 23.26 16.10
CA LEU A 11 -0.59 23.37 17.54
C LEU A 11 0.40 24.47 17.93
N LYS A 12 -0.14 25.57 18.47
CA LYS A 12 0.61 26.56 19.23
C LYS A 12 1.33 25.85 20.36
N LYS A 13 2.63 26.05 20.45
CA LYS A 13 3.41 25.80 21.65
C LYS A 13 2.82 26.62 22.81
N SER A 14 2.69 25.98 23.93
CA SER A 14 2.34 26.43 25.27
C SER A 14 0.91 26.11 25.72
N CYS A 15 0.75 24.95 26.28
CA CYS A 15 -0.05 24.76 27.47
C CYS A 15 0.45 23.49 28.17
N ASP A 16 0.88 23.64 29.41
CA ASP A 16 1.22 22.55 30.32
C ASP A 16 -0.02 21.68 30.51
N ARG A 17 -0.12 20.62 29.67
CA ARG A 17 -0.95 19.47 29.92
C ARG A 17 -0.01 18.30 30.04
N GLU A 18 -0.04 17.66 31.21
CA GLU A 18 0.52 16.35 31.47
C GLU A 18 0.36 15.49 30.20
N ASP A 19 1.46 14.89 29.77
CA ASP A 19 1.54 14.08 28.54
C ASP A 19 0.47 12.97 28.58
N GLU A 20 -0.74 13.25 28.10
CA GLU A 20 -1.62 12.19 27.61
C GLU A 20 -0.90 11.54 26.44
N LYS A 21 -0.20 10.46 26.74
CA LYS A 21 0.43 9.58 25.74
C LYS A 21 -0.63 9.26 24.71
N MET A 22 -0.61 9.94 23.57
CA MET A 22 -1.49 9.63 22.44
C MET A 22 -1.37 8.14 22.16
N ASN A 23 -2.47 7.41 22.30
CA ASN A 23 -2.50 5.98 22.02
C ASN A 23 -2.42 5.79 20.47
N VAL A 24 -1.18 5.75 19.96
CA VAL A 24 -0.92 5.59 18.55
C VAL A 24 -1.14 4.12 18.17
N PRO A 25 -1.96 3.81 17.16
CA PRO A 25 -2.19 2.45 16.73
C PRO A 25 -0.89 1.82 16.20
N GLN A 26 -0.70 0.54 16.48
CA GLN A 26 0.48 -0.19 16.01
C GLN A 26 0.42 -0.46 14.49
N HIS A 27 -0.79 -0.59 13.94
CA HIS A 27 -1.03 -0.90 12.53
C HIS A 27 -2.15 -0.03 11.96
N ILE A 28 -1.89 0.55 10.80
CA ILE A 28 -2.89 1.28 10.00
C ILE A 28 -3.00 0.62 8.63
N ALA A 29 -4.23 0.44 8.16
CA ALA A 29 -4.51 0.02 6.78
C ALA A 29 -5.28 1.13 6.06
N ILE A 30 -4.87 1.45 4.83
CA ILE A 30 -5.41 2.54 4.02
C ILE A 30 -5.85 2.01 2.67
N ILE A 31 -7.10 2.28 2.29
CA ILE A 31 -7.60 2.04 0.94
C ILE A 31 -7.27 3.26 0.09
N LEU A 32 -6.53 3.07 -1.00
CA LEU A 32 -6.12 4.16 -1.90
C LEU A 32 -7.27 4.52 -2.87
N ASP A 33 -8.43 4.90 -2.32
CA ASP A 33 -9.62 5.26 -3.09
C ASP A 33 -9.81 6.78 -3.19
N GLY A 34 -10.68 7.20 -4.11
CA GLY A 34 -11.03 8.59 -4.33
C GLY A 34 -10.09 9.37 -5.25
N ASN A 35 -8.90 8.91 -5.53
CA ASN A 35 -7.90 9.61 -6.34
C ASN A 35 -8.42 10.03 -7.73
N GLY A 36 -9.13 9.13 -8.43
CA GLY A 36 -9.72 9.42 -9.74
C GLY A 36 -10.87 10.42 -9.66
N ARG A 37 -11.69 10.37 -8.61
CA ARG A 37 -12.78 11.34 -8.35
C ARG A 37 -12.21 12.72 -8.02
N TRP A 38 -11.19 12.77 -7.19
CA TRP A 38 -10.47 13.99 -6.87
C TRP A 38 -9.88 14.66 -8.13
N ALA A 39 -9.23 13.90 -9.02
CA ALA A 39 -8.71 14.45 -10.27
C ALA A 39 -9.83 15.04 -11.13
N LYS A 40 -10.94 14.33 -11.30
CA LYS A 40 -12.11 14.83 -12.03
C LYS A 40 -12.67 16.13 -11.47
N SER A 41 -12.74 16.29 -10.14
CA SER A 41 -13.20 17.52 -9.50
C SER A 41 -12.26 18.72 -9.77
N LYS A 42 -11.03 18.45 -10.23
CA LYS A 42 -10.04 19.45 -10.65
C LYS A 42 -9.94 19.60 -12.17
N GLY A 43 -10.87 19.01 -12.94
CA GLY A 43 -10.82 19.02 -14.40
C GLY A 43 -9.68 18.18 -15.00
N MET A 44 -9.06 17.30 -14.18
CA MET A 44 -7.92 16.49 -14.58
C MET A 44 -8.32 15.04 -14.90
N PRO A 45 -7.58 14.35 -15.76
CA PRO A 45 -7.84 12.93 -16.04
C PRO A 45 -7.60 12.06 -14.80
N ARG A 46 -8.30 10.92 -14.70
CA ARG A 46 -8.22 10.00 -13.55
C ARG A 46 -6.78 9.57 -13.24
N ASN A 47 -5.98 9.30 -14.27
CA ASN A 47 -4.59 8.87 -14.14
C ASN A 47 -3.70 9.90 -13.43
N TYR A 48 -4.00 11.20 -13.58
CA TYR A 48 -3.33 12.24 -12.80
C TYR A 48 -3.57 12.06 -11.30
N GLY A 49 -4.82 11.75 -10.91
CA GLY A 49 -5.16 11.49 -9.52
C GLY A 49 -4.42 10.28 -8.94
N HIS A 50 -4.36 9.18 -9.68
CA HIS A 50 -3.61 7.99 -9.27
C HIS A 50 -2.12 8.29 -9.08
N ALA A 51 -1.51 9.08 -9.96
CA ALA A 51 -0.11 9.49 -9.84
C ALA A 51 0.14 10.37 -8.59
N GLN A 52 -0.78 11.28 -8.27
CA GLN A 52 -0.68 12.09 -7.06
C GLN A 52 -0.88 11.24 -5.79
N GLY A 53 -1.82 10.28 -5.83
CA GLY A 53 -2.01 9.32 -4.74
C GLY A 53 -0.75 8.51 -4.44
N ALA A 54 -0.08 8.00 -5.46
CA ALA A 54 1.18 7.26 -5.30
C ALA A 54 2.28 8.11 -4.64
N LYS A 55 2.45 9.37 -5.06
CA LYS A 55 3.39 10.30 -4.40
C LYS A 55 3.03 10.58 -2.94
N ASN A 56 1.73 10.58 -2.62
CA ASN A 56 1.28 10.83 -1.25
C ASN A 56 1.56 9.63 -0.33
N VAL A 57 1.58 8.40 -0.87
CA VAL A 57 1.92 7.19 -0.10
C VAL A 57 3.30 7.32 0.54
N GLU A 58 4.30 7.84 -0.18
CA GLU A 58 5.66 8.02 0.36
C GLU A 58 5.64 8.93 1.59
N LYS A 59 4.93 10.06 1.51
CA LYS A 59 4.78 10.99 2.65
C LYS A 59 4.06 10.34 3.83
N ILE A 60 3.02 9.54 3.55
CA ILE A 60 2.29 8.81 4.59
C ILE A 60 3.18 7.78 5.27
N CYS A 61 4.05 7.09 4.54
CA CYS A 61 5.02 6.16 5.12
C CYS A 61 5.97 6.89 6.09
N GLU A 62 6.52 8.04 5.67
CA GLU A 62 7.41 8.85 6.51
C GLU A 62 6.69 9.36 7.78
N GLU A 63 5.47 9.87 7.64
CA GLU A 63 4.68 10.35 8.78
C GLU A 63 4.26 9.21 9.72
N ALA A 64 3.83 8.07 9.18
CA ALA A 64 3.47 6.90 9.98
C ALA A 64 4.65 6.44 10.84
N TRP A 65 5.84 6.35 10.23
CA TRP A 65 7.05 5.99 10.97
C TRP A 65 7.41 7.03 12.04
N ARG A 66 7.32 8.32 11.72
CA ARG A 66 7.57 9.41 12.67
C ARG A 66 6.60 9.42 13.86
N MET A 67 5.36 8.97 13.64
CA MET A 67 4.34 8.82 14.69
C MET A 67 4.53 7.56 15.54
N GLY A 68 5.47 6.69 15.21
CA GLY A 68 5.72 5.43 15.95
C GLY A 68 4.82 4.27 15.49
N ILE A 69 4.14 4.39 14.35
CA ILE A 69 3.37 3.29 13.74
C ILE A 69 4.35 2.25 13.21
N LYS A 70 4.15 0.98 13.55
CA LYS A 70 5.05 -0.10 13.17
C LYS A 70 4.67 -0.78 11.86
N TYR A 71 3.39 -0.79 11.53
CA TYR A 71 2.84 -1.47 10.36
C TYR A 71 1.93 -0.55 9.58
N LEU A 72 2.18 -0.41 8.29
CA LEU A 72 1.31 0.31 7.37
C LEU A 72 0.95 -0.60 6.20
N THR A 73 -0.35 -0.80 5.97
CA THR A 73 -0.84 -1.55 4.81
C THR A 73 -1.58 -0.61 3.87
N VAL A 74 -1.28 -0.67 2.57
CA VAL A 74 -2.01 0.08 1.55
C VAL A 74 -2.64 -0.86 0.54
N TYR A 75 -3.93 -0.64 0.23
CA TYR A 75 -4.63 -1.33 -0.85
C TYR A 75 -4.38 -0.60 -2.16
N ALA A 76 -3.43 -1.12 -2.96
CA ALA A 76 -3.00 -0.48 -4.18
C ALA A 76 -3.80 -0.92 -5.41
N PHE A 77 -4.16 -2.22 -5.48
CA PHE A 77 -4.93 -2.80 -6.57
C PHE A 77 -5.74 -3.99 -6.07
N SER A 78 -7.07 -3.96 -6.27
CA SER A 78 -7.95 -5.07 -5.87
C SER A 78 -8.31 -5.97 -7.06
N THR A 79 -8.79 -7.17 -6.77
CA THR A 79 -9.28 -8.10 -7.81
C THR A 79 -10.41 -7.50 -8.66
N GLU A 80 -11.24 -6.65 -8.07
CA GLU A 80 -12.32 -5.95 -8.78
C GLU A 80 -11.79 -4.89 -9.76
N ASN A 81 -10.57 -4.41 -9.61
CA ASN A 81 -10.01 -3.38 -10.50
C ASN A 81 -9.76 -3.89 -11.93
N TRP A 82 -9.69 -5.20 -12.14
CA TRP A 82 -9.61 -5.78 -13.47
C TRP A 82 -10.85 -5.52 -14.34
N SER A 83 -12.00 -5.24 -13.73
CA SER A 83 -13.24 -4.87 -14.45
C SER A 83 -13.24 -3.44 -14.99
N ARG A 84 -12.22 -2.63 -14.69
CA ARG A 84 -12.07 -1.27 -15.22
C ARG A 84 -11.73 -1.29 -16.71
N PRO A 85 -11.96 -0.16 -17.44
CA PRO A 85 -11.49 -0.02 -18.81
C PRO A 85 -10.01 -0.34 -18.94
N GLN A 86 -9.62 -1.08 -19.99
CA GLN A 86 -8.26 -1.58 -20.16
C GLN A 86 -7.20 -0.47 -20.11
N ASN A 87 -7.47 0.69 -20.71
CA ASN A 87 -6.58 1.84 -20.67
C ASN A 87 -6.33 2.39 -19.24
N GLU A 88 -7.30 2.25 -18.33
CA GLU A 88 -7.12 2.60 -16.91
C GLU A 88 -6.26 1.54 -16.20
N VAL A 89 -6.50 0.26 -16.47
CA VAL A 89 -5.71 -0.85 -15.92
C VAL A 89 -4.24 -0.72 -16.35
N ASP A 90 -3.99 -0.50 -17.64
CA ASP A 90 -2.64 -0.34 -18.20
C ASP A 90 -1.90 0.84 -17.56
N ALA A 91 -2.61 1.95 -17.35
CA ALA A 91 -2.06 3.12 -16.67
C ALA A 91 -1.71 2.84 -15.20
N LEU A 92 -2.53 2.06 -14.48
CA LEU A 92 -2.27 1.64 -13.11
C LEU A 92 -1.06 0.70 -13.05
N MET A 93 -0.94 -0.27 -13.95
CA MET A 93 0.22 -1.16 -14.03
C MET A 93 1.52 -0.40 -14.35
N LYS A 94 1.45 0.58 -15.25
CA LYS A 94 2.59 1.48 -15.52
C LYS A 94 2.98 2.29 -14.30
N LEU A 95 2.01 2.81 -13.56
CA LEU A 95 2.24 3.55 -12.32
C LEU A 95 2.88 2.65 -11.25
N LEU A 96 2.40 1.44 -11.09
CA LEU A 96 2.95 0.43 -10.18
C LEU A 96 4.42 0.13 -10.51
N ARG A 97 4.75 -0.11 -11.78
CA ARG A 97 6.14 -0.32 -12.22
C ARG A 97 7.05 0.85 -11.86
N ASN A 98 6.56 2.08 -12.08
CA ASN A 98 7.32 3.28 -11.73
C ASN A 98 7.50 3.44 -10.23
N TYR A 99 6.44 3.18 -9.44
CA TYR A 99 6.50 3.22 -7.99
C TYR A 99 7.53 2.23 -7.44
N MET A 100 7.52 0.98 -7.91
CA MET A 100 8.46 -0.05 -7.48
C MET A 100 9.92 0.32 -7.76
N LYS A 101 10.22 1.04 -8.86
CA LYS A 101 11.57 1.53 -9.16
C LYS A 101 12.07 2.56 -8.14
N THR A 102 11.18 3.41 -7.63
CA THR A 102 11.53 4.45 -6.65
C THR A 102 11.45 3.94 -5.21
N CYS A 103 10.55 2.99 -4.96
CA CYS A 103 10.25 2.45 -3.64
C CYS A 103 11.49 1.86 -2.95
N LEU A 104 12.38 1.18 -3.70
CA LEU A 104 13.62 0.62 -3.15
C LEU A 104 14.53 1.70 -2.56
N LYS A 105 14.66 2.84 -3.25
CA LYS A 105 15.47 3.97 -2.77
C LYS A 105 14.88 4.57 -1.49
N THR A 106 13.56 4.73 -1.46
CA THR A 106 12.84 5.24 -0.29
C THR A 106 12.94 4.27 0.88
N ALA A 107 12.83 2.96 0.62
CA ALA A 107 12.97 1.92 1.63
C ALA A 107 14.36 1.89 2.25
N ALA A 108 15.40 1.98 1.43
CA ALA A 108 16.79 2.02 1.92
C ALA A 108 17.07 3.27 2.78
N LYS A 109 16.53 4.43 2.38
CA LYS A 109 16.68 5.69 3.12
C LYS A 109 15.99 5.66 4.49
N ASN A 110 14.83 5.02 4.58
CA ASN A 110 13.93 5.07 5.74
C ASN A 110 13.91 3.73 6.50
N ASP A 111 14.83 2.82 6.23
CA ASP A 111 14.93 1.49 6.85
C ASP A 111 13.60 0.71 6.79
N MET A 112 12.83 0.87 5.72
CA MET A 112 11.50 0.25 5.58
C MET A 112 11.63 -1.20 5.12
N LYS A 113 10.85 -2.08 5.76
CA LYS A 113 10.66 -3.47 5.32
C LYS A 113 9.41 -3.57 4.46
N ILE A 114 9.58 -3.96 3.19
CA ILE A 114 8.47 -4.04 2.22
C ILE A 114 7.96 -5.47 2.13
N ARG A 115 6.63 -5.61 2.05
CA ARG A 115 5.95 -6.86 1.74
C ARG A 115 4.83 -6.61 0.73
N VAL A 116 4.60 -7.58 -0.14
CA VAL A 116 3.45 -7.60 -1.04
C VAL A 116 2.55 -8.77 -0.67
N ILE A 117 1.24 -8.49 -0.55
CA ILE A 117 0.22 -9.52 -0.32
C ILE A 117 -0.80 -9.50 -1.46
N GLY A 118 -1.44 -10.62 -1.70
CA GLY A 118 -2.42 -10.82 -2.77
C GLY A 118 -1.97 -11.90 -3.76
N ASP A 119 -2.72 -12.04 -4.85
CA ASP A 119 -2.39 -13.00 -5.90
C ASP A 119 -1.55 -12.34 -6.99
N ILE A 120 -0.25 -12.57 -6.97
CA ILE A 120 0.67 -11.98 -7.94
C ILE A 120 0.81 -12.82 -9.22
N GLU A 121 0.27 -14.06 -9.26
CA GLU A 121 0.43 -14.95 -10.42
C GLU A 121 -0.11 -14.38 -11.74
N PRO A 122 -1.27 -13.66 -11.77
CA PRO A 122 -1.76 -13.04 -12.99
C PRO A 122 -0.99 -11.81 -13.45
N LEU A 123 -0.04 -11.31 -12.66
CA LEU A 123 0.75 -10.11 -13.00
C LEU A 123 1.88 -10.46 -13.97
N ASP A 124 2.30 -9.45 -14.73
CA ASP A 124 3.43 -9.57 -15.65
C ASP A 124 4.73 -9.96 -14.91
N GLU A 125 5.59 -10.73 -15.57
CA GLU A 125 6.80 -11.29 -14.95
C GLU A 125 7.79 -10.21 -14.48
N ASP A 126 7.84 -9.07 -15.15
CA ASP A 126 8.66 -7.93 -14.73
C ASP A 126 8.20 -7.34 -13.38
N ILE A 127 6.89 -7.34 -13.12
CA ILE A 127 6.31 -6.92 -11.82
C ILE A 127 6.65 -7.96 -10.75
N LYS A 128 6.47 -9.24 -11.03
CA LYS A 128 6.79 -10.33 -10.09
C LYS A 128 8.26 -10.34 -9.72
N SER A 129 9.14 -10.18 -10.70
CA SER A 129 10.58 -10.07 -10.45
C SER A 129 10.93 -8.88 -9.56
N ARG A 130 10.30 -7.74 -9.81
CA ARG A 130 10.52 -6.53 -9.02
C ARG A 130 9.98 -6.65 -7.58
N ILE A 131 8.88 -7.37 -7.37
CA ILE A 131 8.36 -7.68 -6.04
C ILE A 131 9.40 -8.49 -5.25
N ARG A 132 9.92 -9.57 -5.84
CA ARG A 132 10.95 -10.41 -5.20
C ARG A 132 12.19 -9.58 -4.82
N GLU A 133 12.68 -8.77 -5.76
CA GLU A 133 13.83 -7.87 -5.51
C GLU A 133 13.59 -6.92 -4.33
N LEU A 134 12.40 -6.30 -4.25
CA LEU A 134 12.04 -5.38 -3.16
C LEU A 134 11.97 -6.09 -1.82
N GLU A 135 11.32 -7.25 -1.75
CA GLU A 135 11.20 -8.03 -0.52
C GLU A 135 12.55 -8.54 -0.01
N GLU A 136 13.38 -9.07 -0.92
CA GLU A 136 14.72 -9.56 -0.59
C GLU A 136 15.63 -8.43 -0.11
N ALA A 137 15.68 -7.33 -0.85
CA ALA A 137 16.55 -6.19 -0.53
C ALA A 137 16.19 -5.50 0.78
N THR A 138 14.93 -5.62 1.24
CA THR A 138 14.44 -4.98 2.47
C THR A 138 14.17 -5.96 3.61
N ALA A 139 14.49 -7.25 3.44
CA ALA A 139 14.15 -8.32 4.40
C ALA A 139 14.69 -8.07 5.81
N ASN A 140 15.88 -7.45 5.90
CA ASN A 140 16.59 -7.21 7.15
C ASN A 140 16.38 -5.80 7.72
N ASN A 141 15.56 -4.96 7.07
CA ASN A 141 15.24 -3.62 7.55
C ASN A 141 14.39 -3.69 8.82
N GLY A 142 14.66 -2.82 9.77
CA GLY A 142 14.04 -2.80 11.10
C GLY A 142 13.03 -1.68 11.33
N GLY A 143 12.84 -0.80 10.36
CA GLY A 143 11.93 0.34 10.44
C GLY A 143 10.46 0.00 10.18
N LEU A 144 9.76 0.86 9.44
CA LEU A 144 8.34 0.67 9.13
C LEU A 144 8.12 -0.60 8.30
N ASN A 145 7.24 -1.49 8.78
CA ASN A 145 6.74 -2.62 7.99
C ASN A 145 5.66 -2.12 7.03
N PHE A 146 6.02 -1.97 5.76
CA PHE A 146 5.13 -1.47 4.72
C PHE A 146 4.61 -2.60 3.84
N THR A 147 3.30 -2.83 3.90
CA THR A 147 2.63 -3.88 3.14
C THR A 147 1.80 -3.29 2.00
N ILE A 148 1.99 -3.79 0.79
CA ILE A 148 1.26 -3.41 -0.40
C ILE A 148 0.31 -4.55 -0.77
N ALA A 149 -1.00 -4.35 -0.63
CA ALA A 149 -2.01 -5.29 -1.10
C ALA A 149 -2.23 -5.08 -2.61
N LEU A 150 -1.78 -6.06 -3.40
CA LEU A 150 -1.76 -6.02 -4.85
C LEU A 150 -2.51 -7.22 -5.42
N ASN A 151 -3.45 -6.96 -6.33
CA ASN A 151 -4.39 -7.96 -6.81
C ASN A 151 -5.02 -8.76 -5.65
N TYR A 152 -5.43 -8.01 -4.62
CA TYR A 152 -5.96 -8.55 -3.39
C TYR A 152 -7.48 -8.41 -3.34
N GLY A 153 -8.13 -9.49 -2.94
CA GLY A 153 -9.55 -9.55 -2.62
C GLY A 153 -9.78 -10.56 -1.50
N SER A 154 -10.37 -10.14 -0.37
CA SER A 154 -10.52 -11.01 0.81
C SER A 154 -11.33 -12.29 0.52
N ARG A 155 -12.39 -12.19 -0.29
CA ARG A 155 -13.19 -13.37 -0.69
C ARG A 155 -12.40 -14.32 -1.57
N ASP A 156 -11.61 -13.79 -2.50
CA ASP A 156 -10.74 -14.58 -3.36
C ASP A 156 -9.65 -15.26 -2.52
N GLU A 157 -9.01 -14.54 -1.61
CA GLU A 157 -8.00 -15.08 -0.71
C GLU A 157 -8.55 -16.23 0.13
N MET A 158 -9.72 -16.08 0.77
CA MET A 158 -10.36 -17.15 1.53
C MET A 158 -10.65 -18.38 0.65
N THR A 159 -11.15 -18.16 -0.56
CA THR A 159 -11.43 -19.24 -1.51
C THR A 159 -10.16 -19.98 -1.92
N ARG A 160 -9.08 -19.25 -2.21
CA ARG A 160 -7.78 -19.83 -2.56
C ARG A 160 -7.17 -20.60 -1.38
N ALA A 161 -7.26 -20.04 -0.17
CA ALA A 161 -6.78 -20.69 1.04
C ALA A 161 -7.52 -22.02 1.29
N ALA A 162 -8.86 -22.03 1.19
CA ALA A 162 -9.66 -23.24 1.33
C ALA A 162 -9.32 -24.28 0.27
N ARG A 163 -9.17 -23.89 -1.00
CA ARG A 163 -8.75 -24.79 -2.08
C ARG A 163 -7.36 -25.38 -1.85
N LYS A 164 -6.43 -24.55 -1.36
CA LYS A 164 -5.08 -24.99 -1.05
C LYS A 164 -5.10 -26.01 0.09
N LEU A 165 -5.83 -25.73 1.16
CA LEU A 165 -5.98 -26.64 2.30
C LEU A 165 -6.56 -27.98 1.86
N ALA A 166 -7.65 -28.00 1.08
CA ALA A 166 -8.24 -29.20 0.55
C ALA A 166 -7.23 -30.03 -0.29
N LYS A 167 -6.45 -29.38 -1.15
CA LYS A 167 -5.40 -30.05 -1.94
C LYS A 167 -4.30 -30.64 -1.05
N ASP A 168 -3.88 -29.90 -0.03
CA ASP A 168 -2.83 -30.35 0.89
C ASP A 168 -3.31 -31.52 1.76
N CYS A 169 -4.59 -31.55 2.16
CA CYS A 169 -5.21 -32.72 2.82
C CYS A 169 -5.23 -33.95 1.90
N VAL A 170 -5.71 -33.80 0.67
CA VAL A 170 -5.71 -34.91 -0.31
C VAL A 170 -4.30 -35.44 -0.58
N ALA A 171 -3.30 -34.56 -0.59
CA ALA A 171 -1.90 -34.93 -0.74
C ALA A 171 -1.25 -35.50 0.54
N GLY A 172 -1.99 -35.64 1.64
CA GLY A 172 -1.48 -36.12 2.93
C GLY A 172 -0.50 -35.21 3.64
N LYS A 173 -0.44 -33.92 3.24
CA LYS A 173 0.46 -32.94 3.84
C LYS A 173 -0.10 -32.28 5.11
N VAL A 174 -1.42 -32.30 5.25
CA VAL A 174 -2.15 -31.75 6.40
C VAL A 174 -3.22 -32.74 6.81
N ASN A 175 -3.34 -32.98 8.13
CA ASN A 175 -4.45 -33.73 8.68
C ASN A 175 -5.68 -32.81 8.78
N PRO A 176 -6.87 -33.22 8.31
CA PRO A 176 -8.10 -32.42 8.43
C PRO A 176 -8.69 -32.39 9.85
N ASP A 177 -8.25 -33.25 10.79
CA ASP A 177 -8.75 -33.35 12.18
C ASP A 177 -8.08 -32.31 13.11
#